data_315087c6194fd019b5f13559f9d5c4c2
#
_entry.id   315087c6194fd019b5f13559f9d5c4c2
#
_cell.length_a   1.000
_cell.length_b   1.000
_cell.length_c   1.000
_cell.angle_alpha   90.00
_cell.angle_beta   90.00
_cell.angle_gamma   90.00
#
_symmetry.space_group_name_H-M   'P 1'
#
loop_
_entity.id
_entity.type
_entity.pdbx_description
1 polymer ?
#
loop_
_entity_poly.entity_id
_entity_poly.type
_entity_poly.pdbx_seq_one_letter_code
_entity_poly.pdbx_strand_id
1 'polypeptide(L)'
;VCIAAKRIIVVKSVKEEFDKLVIEKAKNFKMGNPLDEGVNFGPMARADLRDNLHDQVRRSIEEGAELVLGGELPDGDGFFYPPTILNNVTQDMTACKEELFGPVITLIEAEDEASAIQMANDTDFGLAGAVFTKDLEKGEAEIIEI
;
A
#
# COMPACT_ATOMS: atom_id res chain seq x y z
N VAL A 1 6.15 -2.92 9.45
CA VAL A 1 5.96 -4.21 10.14
C VAL A 1 5.45 -5.25 9.15
N CYS A 2 5.79 -6.52 9.37
CA CYS A 2 5.47 -7.62 8.44
C CYS A 2 3.96 -7.79 8.17
N ILE A 3 3.12 -7.54 9.16
CA ILE A 3 1.64 -7.68 9.04
C ILE A 3 0.94 -6.43 8.46
N ALA A 4 1.67 -5.40 8.07
CA ALA A 4 1.06 -4.25 7.40
C ALA A 4 0.55 -4.66 6.01
N ALA A 5 -0.66 -4.21 5.66
CA ALA A 5 -1.22 -4.48 4.34
C ALA A 5 -0.29 -3.94 3.24
N LYS A 6 0.14 -4.83 2.33
CA LYS A 6 1.00 -4.49 1.18
C LYS A 6 0.17 -4.26 -0.08
N ARG A 7 -0.93 -4.97 -0.21
CA ARG A 7 -1.84 -4.87 -1.34
C ARG A 7 -3.24 -4.54 -0.82
N ILE A 8 -3.79 -3.44 -1.27
CA ILE A 8 -5.16 -3.03 -0.94
C ILE A 8 -5.97 -3.17 -2.21
N ILE A 9 -6.75 -4.25 -2.27
CA ILE A 9 -7.58 -4.58 -3.41
C ILE A 9 -8.96 -4.01 -3.17
N VAL A 10 -9.45 -3.18 -4.08
CA VAL A 10 -10.69 -2.42 -3.92
C VAL A 10 -11.60 -2.71 -5.09
N VAL A 11 -12.81 -3.18 -4.82
CA VAL A 11 -13.81 -3.39 -5.87
C VAL A 11 -14.19 -2.06 -6.53
N LYS A 12 -14.32 -2.07 -7.83
CA LYS A 12 -14.55 -0.92 -8.70
C LYS A 12 -15.74 -0.02 -8.24
N SER A 13 -16.79 -0.63 -7.74
CA SER A 13 -18.00 0.07 -7.32
C SER A 13 -17.78 1.07 -6.17
N VAL A 14 -16.71 0.90 -5.37
CA VAL A 14 -16.37 1.79 -4.24
C VAL A 14 -15.00 2.44 -4.40
N LYS A 15 -14.28 2.13 -5.46
CA LYS A 15 -12.87 2.54 -5.67
C LYS A 15 -12.68 4.05 -5.61
N GLU A 16 -13.50 4.82 -6.32
CA GLU A 16 -13.35 6.28 -6.38
C GLU A 16 -13.47 6.96 -5.00
N GLU A 17 -14.48 6.53 -4.21
CA GLU A 17 -14.69 7.07 -2.86
C GLU A 17 -13.59 6.62 -1.90
N PHE A 18 -13.19 5.36 -1.98
CA PHE A 18 -12.13 4.79 -1.18
C PHE A 18 -10.80 5.51 -1.41
N ASP A 19 -10.40 5.70 -2.66
CA ASP A 19 -9.16 6.39 -3.04
C ASP A 19 -9.12 7.81 -2.47
N LYS A 20 -10.21 8.58 -2.60
CA LYS A 20 -10.30 9.93 -2.03
C LYS A 20 -10.04 9.94 -0.53
N LEU A 21 -10.66 9.01 0.21
CA LEU A 21 -10.52 8.91 1.67
C LEU A 21 -9.09 8.51 2.07
N VAL A 22 -8.49 7.56 1.37
CA VAL A 22 -7.10 7.12 1.63
C VAL A 22 -6.12 8.25 1.39
N ILE A 23 -6.25 8.96 0.26
CA ILE A 23 -5.39 10.08 -0.10
C ILE A 23 -5.51 11.21 0.93
N GLU A 24 -6.74 11.57 1.31
CA GLU A 24 -6.98 12.61 2.32
C GLU A 24 -6.34 12.23 3.66
N LYS A 25 -6.52 10.98 4.09
CA LYS A 25 -5.96 10.49 5.35
C LYS A 25 -4.43 10.45 5.31
N ALA A 26 -3.85 9.97 4.22
CA ALA A 26 -2.40 9.86 4.07
C ALA A 26 -1.70 11.22 4.04
N LYS A 27 -2.31 12.25 3.48
CA LYS A 27 -1.80 13.63 3.50
C LYS A 27 -1.65 14.22 4.90
N ASN A 28 -2.38 13.69 5.87
CA ASN A 28 -2.31 14.14 7.25
C ASN A 28 -1.24 13.42 8.08
N PHE A 29 -0.57 12.41 7.53
CA PHE A 29 0.51 11.73 8.21
C PHE A 29 1.77 12.59 8.25
N LYS A 30 2.26 12.81 9.46
CA LYS A 30 3.50 13.55 9.72
C LYS A 30 4.66 12.60 9.92
N MET A 31 5.63 12.73 9.06
CA MET A 31 6.93 12.07 9.17
C MET A 31 7.87 12.97 9.98
N GLY A 32 8.67 12.40 10.89
CA GLY A 32 9.59 13.19 11.70
C GLY A 32 10.27 12.38 12.80
N ASN A 33 10.85 13.07 13.80
CA ASN A 33 11.42 12.42 14.95
C ASN A 33 10.30 11.74 15.77
N PRO A 34 10.37 10.41 16.02
CA PRO A 34 9.33 9.67 16.74
C PRO A 34 9.07 10.14 18.18
N LEU A 35 9.98 10.93 18.75
CA LEU A 35 9.84 11.51 20.09
C LEU A 35 9.04 12.82 20.10
N ASP A 36 8.76 13.40 18.95
CA ASP A 36 8.03 14.65 18.82
C ASP A 36 6.51 14.41 18.81
N GLU A 37 5.77 15.31 19.46
CA GLU A 37 4.31 15.21 19.46
C GLU A 37 3.71 15.38 18.06
N GLY A 38 2.72 14.56 17.75
CA GLY A 38 1.99 14.59 16.48
C GLY A 38 2.73 13.97 15.29
N VAL A 39 3.92 13.39 15.49
CA VAL A 39 4.60 12.57 14.49
C VAL A 39 3.93 11.19 14.43
N ASN A 40 3.60 10.74 13.22
CA ASN A 40 2.93 9.47 13.01
C ASN A 40 3.92 8.33 12.75
N PHE A 41 5.05 8.63 12.11
CA PHE A 41 6.10 7.64 11.84
C PHE A 41 7.48 8.28 11.67
N GLY A 42 8.50 7.52 12.03
CA GLY A 42 9.90 7.92 11.98
C GLY A 42 10.61 7.47 10.70
N PRO A 43 11.94 7.51 10.70
CA PRO A 43 12.75 7.05 9.58
C PRO A 43 12.67 5.53 9.42
N MET A 44 13.04 5.06 8.26
CA MET A 44 13.31 3.64 8.02
C MET A 44 14.56 3.18 8.78
N ALA A 45 14.72 1.88 8.94
CA ALA A 45 15.79 1.33 9.77
C ALA A 45 17.20 1.56 9.22
N ARG A 46 17.36 1.61 7.89
CA ARG A 46 18.66 1.71 7.22
C ARG A 46 18.53 2.38 5.85
N ALA A 47 19.64 2.95 5.36
CA ALA A 47 19.68 3.60 4.05
C ALA A 47 19.39 2.63 2.90
N ASP A 48 20.01 1.45 2.91
CA ASP A 48 19.85 0.46 1.85
C ASP A 48 18.39 -0.05 1.72
N LEU A 49 17.67 -0.14 2.84
CA LEU A 49 16.24 -0.50 2.83
C LEU A 49 15.38 0.61 2.24
N ARG A 50 15.69 1.87 2.58
CA ARG A 50 15.02 3.04 2.00
C ARG A 50 15.28 3.13 0.48
N ASP A 51 16.52 2.95 0.07
CA ASP A 51 16.93 3.08 -1.31
C ASP A 51 16.35 1.94 -2.17
N ASN A 52 16.29 0.72 -1.61
CA ASN A 52 15.60 -0.41 -2.25
C ASN A 52 14.10 -0.15 -2.41
N LEU A 53 13.43 0.35 -1.36
CA LEU A 53 12.02 0.72 -1.43
C LEU A 53 11.78 1.79 -2.50
N HIS A 54 12.66 2.81 -2.56
CA HIS A 54 12.56 3.85 -3.58
C HIS A 54 12.72 3.29 -4.99
N ASP A 55 13.65 2.37 -5.20
CA ASP A 55 13.81 1.69 -6.50
C ASP A 55 12.56 0.87 -6.87
N GLN A 56 11.96 0.15 -5.92
CA GLN A 56 10.71 -0.58 -6.14
C GLN A 56 9.56 0.36 -6.53
N VAL A 57 9.42 1.50 -5.87
CA VAL A 57 8.42 2.53 -6.21
C VAL A 57 8.67 3.08 -7.61
N ARG A 58 9.92 3.43 -7.93
CA ARG A 58 10.29 3.96 -9.25
C ARG A 58 10.00 2.96 -10.37
N ARG A 59 10.38 1.68 -10.20
CA ARG A 59 10.07 0.61 -11.16
C ARG A 59 8.56 0.45 -11.37
N SER A 60 7.79 0.48 -10.30
CA SER A 60 6.33 0.38 -10.38
C SER A 60 5.72 1.54 -11.19
N ILE A 61 6.25 2.76 -11.03
CA ILE A 61 5.82 3.92 -11.84
C ILE A 61 6.21 3.74 -13.31
N GLU A 62 7.41 3.27 -13.60
CA GLU A 62 7.88 2.97 -14.96
C GLU A 62 7.04 1.87 -15.62
N GLU A 63 6.53 0.93 -14.85
CA GLU A 63 5.61 -0.15 -15.27
C GLU A 63 4.17 0.33 -15.47
N GLY A 64 3.83 1.55 -15.06
CA GLY A 64 2.53 2.18 -15.32
C GLY A 64 1.69 2.49 -14.08
N ALA A 65 2.18 2.25 -12.87
CA ALA A 65 1.50 2.68 -11.66
C ALA A 65 1.43 4.22 -11.58
N GLU A 66 0.30 4.73 -11.11
CA GLU A 66 0.09 6.15 -10.91
C GLU A 66 0.62 6.59 -9.54
N LEU A 67 1.61 7.48 -9.51
CA LEU A 67 2.05 8.11 -8.27
C LEU A 67 1.06 9.21 -7.86
N VAL A 68 0.32 8.99 -6.78
CA VAL A 68 -0.70 9.93 -6.28
C VAL A 68 -0.18 10.80 -5.14
N LEU A 69 0.73 10.28 -4.33
CA LEU A 69 1.31 10.98 -3.19
C LEU A 69 2.72 10.46 -2.91
N GLY A 70 3.62 11.34 -2.46
CA GLY A 70 4.98 10.97 -2.03
C GLY A 70 5.89 10.55 -3.18
N GLY A 71 6.66 9.47 -2.97
CA GLY A 71 7.50 8.85 -4.01
C GLY A 71 8.86 9.51 -4.22
N GLU A 72 9.18 10.61 -3.54
CA GLU A 72 10.46 11.31 -3.64
C GLU A 72 11.26 11.19 -2.34
N LEU A 73 12.56 11.04 -2.45
CA LEU A 73 13.44 11.06 -1.29
C LEU A 73 13.51 12.49 -0.73
N PRO A 74 13.24 12.68 0.57
CA PRO A 74 13.39 14.00 1.18
C PRO A 74 14.86 14.38 1.31
N ASP A 75 15.13 15.67 1.23
CA ASP A 75 16.45 16.23 1.57
C ASP A 75 16.71 16.12 3.07
N GLY A 76 18.02 16.07 3.44
CA GLY A 76 18.47 16.11 4.82
C GLY A 76 18.94 14.78 5.36
N ASP A 77 19.24 14.77 6.66
CA ASP A 77 19.80 13.61 7.35
C ASP A 77 18.71 12.59 7.71
N GLY A 78 19.11 11.32 7.82
CA GLY A 78 18.24 10.22 8.22
C GLY A 78 17.69 9.41 7.04
N PHE A 79 17.03 8.30 7.38
CA PHE A 79 16.52 7.34 6.38
C PHE A 79 15.01 7.49 6.21
N PHE A 80 14.57 8.73 6.06
CA PHE A 80 13.16 9.05 5.90
C PHE A 80 12.65 8.66 4.50
N TYR A 81 11.40 8.20 4.46
CA TYR A 81 10.63 7.98 3.24
C TYR A 81 9.22 8.51 3.46
N PRO A 82 8.69 9.35 2.56
CA PRO A 82 7.37 9.95 2.76
C PRO A 82 6.24 8.93 2.59
N PRO A 83 5.05 9.20 3.18
CA PRO A 83 3.85 8.44 2.83
C PRO A 83 3.66 8.48 1.32
N THR A 84 3.63 7.31 0.70
CA THR A 84 3.56 7.18 -0.75
C THR A 84 2.33 6.37 -1.13
N ILE A 85 1.61 6.81 -2.15
CA ILE A 85 0.45 6.09 -2.70
C ILE A 85 0.70 5.81 -4.17
N LEU A 86 0.68 4.53 -4.52
CA LEU A 86 0.64 4.02 -5.88
C LEU A 86 -0.77 3.54 -6.19
N ASN A 87 -1.39 4.12 -7.20
CA ASN A 87 -2.71 3.76 -7.70
C ASN A 87 -2.61 3.06 -9.06
N ASN A 88 -3.70 2.47 -9.51
CA ASN A 88 -3.78 1.74 -10.78
C ASN A 88 -2.71 0.63 -10.91
N VAL A 89 -2.33 0.03 -9.78
CA VAL A 89 -1.36 -1.06 -9.76
C VAL A 89 -2.01 -2.34 -10.28
N THR A 90 -1.32 -3.02 -11.18
CA THR A 90 -1.72 -4.32 -11.71
C THR A 90 -0.88 -5.46 -11.12
N GLN A 91 -1.34 -6.70 -11.27
CA GLN A 91 -0.72 -7.88 -10.67
C GLN A 91 0.70 -8.18 -11.20
N ASP A 92 1.04 -7.70 -12.39
CA ASP A 92 2.35 -7.89 -13.02
C ASP A 92 3.40 -6.86 -12.61
N MET A 93 3.00 -5.77 -11.97
CA MET A 93 3.90 -4.71 -11.52
C MET A 93 4.70 -5.07 -10.28
N THR A 94 5.87 -4.46 -10.13
CA THR A 94 6.78 -4.59 -8.98
C THR A 94 6.05 -4.38 -7.65
N ALA A 95 5.20 -3.35 -7.55
CA ALA A 95 4.44 -3.04 -6.34
C ALA A 95 3.44 -4.12 -5.91
N CYS A 96 3.07 -5.04 -6.81
CA CYS A 96 2.22 -6.19 -6.50
C CYS A 96 3.03 -7.46 -6.25
N LYS A 97 4.10 -7.68 -7.00
CA LYS A 97 4.91 -8.90 -6.95
C LYS A 97 5.95 -8.94 -5.83
N GLU A 98 6.47 -7.78 -5.44
CA GLU A 98 7.51 -7.68 -4.42
C GLU A 98 6.93 -7.14 -3.10
N GLU A 99 7.59 -7.43 -1.99
CA GLU A 99 7.25 -6.83 -0.71
C GLU A 99 7.82 -5.40 -0.63
N LEU A 100 6.96 -4.38 -0.65
CA LEU A 100 7.34 -2.99 -0.42
C LEU A 100 7.37 -2.72 1.10
N PHE A 101 8.53 -2.88 1.71
CA PHE A 101 8.67 -2.78 3.16
C PHE A 101 8.91 -1.35 3.62
N GLY A 102 7.84 -0.54 3.67
CA GLY A 102 7.89 0.87 4.08
C GLY A 102 6.53 1.56 3.98
N PRO A 103 6.48 2.89 4.06
CA PRO A 103 5.24 3.67 4.10
C PRO A 103 4.63 3.85 2.69
N VAL A 104 4.45 2.76 1.97
CA VAL A 104 3.85 2.73 0.63
C VAL A 104 2.50 2.03 0.69
N ILE A 105 1.49 2.68 0.16
CA ILE A 105 0.14 2.16 0.00
C ILE A 105 -0.05 1.82 -1.48
N THR A 106 -0.36 0.55 -1.75
CA THR A 106 -0.59 0.04 -3.10
C THR A 106 -2.07 -0.21 -3.29
N LEU A 107 -2.70 0.51 -4.23
CA LEU A 107 -4.12 0.42 -4.54
C LEU A 107 -4.32 -0.33 -5.86
N ILE A 108 -5.09 -1.41 -5.79
CA ILE A 108 -5.39 -2.31 -6.90
C ILE A 108 -6.90 -2.30 -7.12
N GLU A 109 -7.36 -2.13 -8.36
CA GLU A 109 -8.78 -2.22 -8.69
C GLU A 109 -9.13 -3.67 -9.05
N ALA A 110 -10.24 -4.16 -8.47
CA ALA A 110 -10.89 -5.39 -8.88
C ALA A 110 -12.25 -5.07 -9.50
N GLU A 111 -12.62 -5.73 -10.57
CA GLU A 111 -13.92 -5.50 -11.24
C GLU A 111 -15.08 -5.86 -10.31
N ASP A 112 -14.94 -6.95 -9.55
CA ASP A 112 -15.90 -7.46 -8.60
C ASP A 112 -15.23 -8.23 -7.45
N GLU A 113 -16.02 -8.79 -6.54
CA GLU A 113 -15.54 -9.53 -5.38
C GLU A 113 -14.83 -10.83 -5.76
N ALA A 114 -15.32 -11.56 -6.76
CA ALA A 114 -14.69 -12.81 -7.20
C ALA A 114 -13.29 -12.54 -7.76
N SER A 115 -13.12 -11.47 -8.55
CA SER A 115 -11.81 -11.05 -9.02
C SER A 115 -10.92 -10.54 -7.89
N ALA A 116 -11.49 -9.89 -6.86
CA ALA A 116 -10.73 -9.45 -5.69
C ALA A 116 -10.14 -10.63 -4.90
N ILE A 117 -10.92 -11.69 -4.67
CA ILE A 117 -10.47 -12.93 -4.01
C ILE A 117 -9.38 -13.60 -4.85
N GLN A 118 -9.59 -13.72 -6.15
CA GLN A 118 -8.59 -14.28 -7.05
C GLN A 118 -7.27 -13.51 -6.99
N MET A 119 -7.32 -12.17 -7.04
CA MET A 119 -6.14 -11.31 -6.92
C MET A 119 -5.48 -11.43 -5.54
N ALA A 120 -6.25 -11.57 -4.46
CA ALA A 120 -5.71 -11.75 -3.12
C ALA A 120 -4.88 -13.02 -3.01
N ASN A 121 -5.30 -14.10 -3.66
CA ASN A 121 -4.62 -15.40 -3.67
C ASN A 121 -3.46 -15.50 -4.68
N ASP A 122 -3.36 -14.58 -5.63
CA ASP A 122 -2.28 -14.54 -6.62
C ASP A 122 -1.03 -13.85 -6.04
N THR A 123 -0.34 -14.55 -5.14
CA THR A 123 0.87 -14.06 -4.46
C THR A 123 1.71 -15.21 -3.93
N ASP A 124 3.03 -14.99 -3.90
CA ASP A 124 3.98 -15.89 -3.24
C ASP A 124 4.11 -15.63 -1.74
N PHE A 125 3.46 -14.58 -1.23
CA PHE A 125 3.50 -14.19 0.19
C PHE A 125 2.20 -14.57 0.89
N GLY A 126 2.32 -14.99 2.17
CA GLY A 126 1.17 -15.30 2.99
C GLY A 126 1.49 -15.13 4.47
N LEU A 127 0.88 -14.13 5.09
CA LEU A 127 1.00 -13.87 6.52
C LEU A 127 -0.33 -13.48 7.16
N ALA A 128 -1.06 -12.55 6.53
CA ALA A 128 -2.34 -12.08 7.01
C ALA A 128 -3.20 -11.57 5.85
N GLY A 129 -4.51 -11.79 5.96
CA GLY A 129 -5.53 -11.22 5.08
C GLY A 129 -6.62 -10.54 5.89
N ALA A 130 -7.33 -9.61 5.27
CA ALA A 130 -8.50 -8.96 5.87
C ALA A 130 -9.53 -8.62 4.79
N VAL A 131 -10.80 -8.80 5.12
CA VAL A 131 -11.94 -8.39 4.29
C VAL A 131 -12.70 -7.29 5.01
N PHE A 132 -13.03 -6.23 4.29
CA PHE A 132 -13.82 -5.10 4.77
C PHE A 132 -15.13 -5.01 4.00
N THR A 133 -16.22 -5.37 4.65
CA THR A 133 -17.57 -5.33 4.07
C THR A 133 -18.59 -4.95 5.14
N LYS A 134 -19.76 -4.47 4.71
CA LYS A 134 -20.92 -4.24 5.59
C LYS A 134 -21.77 -5.52 5.79
N ASP A 135 -21.60 -6.48 4.90
CA ASP A 135 -22.26 -7.79 4.97
C ASP A 135 -21.31 -8.77 5.69
N LEU A 136 -21.59 -8.99 6.98
CA LEU A 136 -20.73 -9.81 7.83
C LEU A 136 -20.75 -11.29 7.43
N GLU A 137 -21.91 -11.84 7.05
CA GLU A 137 -22.02 -13.25 6.64
C GLU A 137 -21.19 -13.51 5.38
N LYS A 138 -21.25 -12.57 4.44
CA LYS A 138 -20.45 -12.60 3.22
C LYS A 138 -18.96 -12.43 3.51
N GLY A 139 -18.59 -11.50 4.36
CA GLY A 139 -17.20 -11.29 4.75
C GLY A 139 -16.58 -12.49 5.45
N GLU A 140 -17.35 -13.22 6.28
CA GLU A 140 -16.89 -14.47 6.91
C GLU A 140 -16.67 -15.57 5.86
N ALA A 141 -17.49 -15.66 4.84
CA ALA A 141 -17.30 -16.60 3.74
C ALA A 141 -16.08 -16.26 2.90
N GLU A 142 -15.90 -14.99 2.53
CA GLU A 142 -14.80 -14.51 1.69
C GLU A 142 -13.42 -14.66 2.36
N ILE A 143 -13.30 -14.40 3.68
CA ILE A 143 -12.01 -14.50 4.38
C ILE A 143 -11.49 -15.94 4.46
N ILE A 144 -12.36 -16.94 4.35
CA ILE A 144 -11.98 -18.34 4.32
C ILE A 144 -11.36 -18.74 2.96
N GLU A 145 -11.69 -17.98 1.91
CA GLU A 145 -11.21 -18.21 0.54
C GLU A 145 -9.86 -17.53 0.26
N ILE A 146 -9.40 -16.61 1.13
CA ILE A 146 -8.10 -15.93 1.09
C ILE A 146 -7.07 -16.67 2.00
#